data_458a71e345d72c6d45ebd0bae81c1a85
#
_entry.id   458a71e345d72c6d45ebd0bae81c1a85
#
_cell.length_a   1.000
_cell.length_b   1.000
_cell.length_c   1.000
_cell.angle_alpha   90.00
_cell.angle_beta   90.00
_cell.angle_gamma   90.00
#
_symmetry.space_group_name_H-M   'P 1'
#
loop_
_entity.id
_entity.type
_entity.pdbx_description
1 polymer ?
#
loop_
_entity_poly.entity_id
_entity_poly.type
_entity_poly.pdbx_seq_one_letter_code
_entity_poly.pdbx_strand_id
1 'polypeptide(L)'
;VGKVIVEQRKGVNIQSGRGDWPKIPAEAPGHGIEIGVANWQIHQVSICDQYQTSSHERITAELEKLAGMGFHGDCDLNAAIGRQRTRIDDTNPATHELIARVPGVENWLELIPTASALDLLYDPSIEQLTNGKPVSPAVRDWACNILDAHGIRSRGEIVQDILSRHAIDQASPGTAEQQWVSLACGAAQPVCHALRHIKESGGTMPRVTLVDLDRSALSAAKAYAQEMEVDQFTDVRCMNILRAQGVALPAVDAQMNVAARALRRQVGLEVATYDAVDAVGILEYVPEVLSDESPTALQVNAATFLANAAQLVKPGGLLLVGNMRDTHPQLGFTLNVVQWPHIQPRSIETMQRIVGVAGLGDWQVDVYCPNDGVYALYAMRRPKVGGTLEI
;
A
#
# COMPACT_ATOMS: atom_id res chain seq x y z
N VAL A 1 -17.68 23.26 17.30
CA VAL A 1 -18.79 22.63 16.55
C VAL A 1 -18.33 22.49 15.12
N GLY A 2 -17.73 21.33 14.80
CA GLY A 2 -17.19 21.05 13.48
C GLY A 2 -18.31 20.76 12.47
N LYS A 3 -18.25 21.35 11.31
CA LYS A 3 -19.13 21.00 10.19
C LYS A 3 -18.72 19.63 9.63
N VAL A 4 -19.61 18.66 9.69
CA VAL A 4 -19.48 17.40 8.97
C VAL A 4 -19.87 17.68 7.53
N ILE A 5 -18.95 17.49 6.60
CA ILE A 5 -19.23 17.55 5.16
C ILE A 5 -19.39 16.10 4.69
N VAL A 6 -20.60 15.72 4.26
CA VAL A 6 -20.88 14.43 3.65
C VAL A 6 -20.91 14.64 2.14
N GLU A 7 -19.91 14.13 1.45
CA GLU A 7 -19.91 14.05 -0.01
C GLU A 7 -20.28 12.62 -0.43
N GLN A 8 -21.42 12.45 -1.07
CA GLN A 8 -21.84 11.18 -1.65
C GLN A 8 -21.43 11.12 -3.12
N ARG A 9 -20.50 10.27 -3.46
CA ARG A 9 -20.24 9.81 -4.83
C ARG A 9 -20.40 8.29 -4.91
N LYS A 10 -20.69 7.75 -6.07
CA LYS A 10 -20.94 6.32 -6.29
C LYS A 10 -19.81 5.48 -5.66
N GLY A 11 -20.15 4.70 -4.65
CA GLY A 11 -19.29 3.71 -3.99
C GLY A 11 -18.48 4.21 -2.79
N VAL A 12 -18.14 5.50 -2.70
CA VAL A 12 -17.31 6.06 -1.62
C VAL A 12 -18.06 7.11 -0.83
N ASN A 13 -18.21 6.89 0.47
CA ASN A 13 -18.83 7.85 1.39
C ASN A 13 -17.76 8.35 2.38
N ILE A 14 -17.34 9.62 2.23
CA ILE A 14 -16.27 10.20 3.05
C ILE A 14 -16.90 11.08 4.13
N GLN A 15 -16.70 10.70 5.39
CA GLN A 15 -17.03 11.54 6.54
C GLN A 15 -15.73 12.16 7.08
N SER A 16 -15.57 13.48 6.91
CA SER A 16 -14.43 14.20 7.47
C SER A 16 -14.81 14.84 8.81
N GLY A 17 -14.01 14.57 9.83
CA GLY A 17 -14.12 15.20 11.14
C GLY A 17 -12.74 15.59 11.65
N ARG A 18 -12.62 16.80 12.24
CA ARG A 18 -11.48 17.09 13.12
C ARG A 18 -11.74 16.36 14.43
N GLY A 19 -11.07 15.23 14.63
CA GLY A 19 -11.08 14.55 15.92
C GLY A 19 -10.15 15.23 16.90
N ASP A 20 -10.62 15.55 18.11
CA ASP A 20 -9.75 15.80 19.27
C ASP A 20 -9.15 14.43 19.66
N TRP A 21 -7.98 14.14 19.12
CA TRP A 21 -7.22 12.97 19.51
C TRP A 21 -6.63 13.17 20.90
N PRO A 22 -6.57 12.11 21.74
CA PRO A 22 -5.86 12.20 23.01
C PRO A 22 -4.42 12.60 22.71
N LYS A 23 -3.95 13.66 23.36
CA LYS A 23 -2.54 14.08 23.33
C LYS A 23 -1.71 12.86 23.70
N ILE A 24 -0.76 12.48 22.84
CA ILE A 24 0.17 11.39 23.10
C ILE A 24 0.77 11.62 24.48
N PRO A 25 0.70 10.63 25.41
CA PRO A 25 1.38 10.77 26.69
C PRO A 25 2.87 11.00 26.46
N ALA A 26 3.42 12.03 27.05
CA ALA A 26 4.81 12.46 26.89
C ALA A 26 5.83 11.52 27.58
N GLU A 27 5.50 10.26 27.82
CA GLU A 27 6.34 9.31 28.55
C GLU A 27 6.59 8.02 27.76
N ALA A 28 7.46 8.16 26.73
CA ALA A 28 8.32 7.05 26.34
C ALA A 28 9.75 7.39 26.79
N PRO A 29 10.45 6.54 27.55
CA PRO A 29 11.80 6.84 28.00
C PRO A 29 12.78 6.74 26.83
N GLY A 30 13.38 7.86 26.47
CA GLY A 30 14.52 7.88 25.56
C GLY A 30 14.42 8.91 24.44
N HIS A 31 15.00 10.08 24.70
CA HIS A 31 15.33 11.18 23.78
C HIS A 31 14.12 12.01 23.29
N GLY A 32 13.95 13.17 23.95
CA GLY A 32 13.00 14.22 23.55
C GLY A 32 13.36 14.84 22.20
N ILE A 33 12.87 14.25 21.14
CA ILE A 33 12.69 14.93 19.88
C ILE A 33 11.25 15.45 19.95
N GLU A 34 11.06 16.77 20.06
CA GLU A 34 9.78 17.40 19.72
C GLU A 34 9.51 17.09 18.25
N ILE A 35 8.70 16.07 17.99
CA ILE A 35 8.23 15.75 16.65
C ILE A 35 7.19 16.83 16.34
N GLY A 36 7.53 17.78 15.44
CA GLY A 36 6.58 18.74 14.91
C GLY A 36 5.36 17.98 14.37
N VAL A 37 4.20 18.18 14.98
CA VAL A 37 2.96 17.49 14.58
C VAL A 37 2.57 18.06 13.21
N ALA A 38 2.65 17.24 12.16
CA ALA A 38 2.11 17.56 10.84
C ALA A 38 0.62 17.94 10.97
N ASN A 39 0.11 18.75 10.04
CA ASN A 39 -1.33 19.04 9.90
C ASN A 39 -2.06 17.77 9.43
N TRP A 40 -2.40 16.90 10.35
CA TRP A 40 -3.06 15.62 10.09
C TRP A 40 -4.58 15.78 10.14
N GLN A 41 -5.25 15.26 9.10
CA GLN A 41 -6.71 15.13 9.06
C GLN A 41 -7.05 13.67 8.85
N ILE A 42 -7.99 13.13 9.67
CA ILE A 42 -8.41 11.73 9.59
C ILE A 42 -9.81 11.67 9.00
N HIS A 43 -9.96 10.87 7.95
CA HIS A 43 -11.19 10.64 7.23
C HIS A 43 -11.64 9.20 7.43
N GLN A 44 -12.82 9.00 7.99
CA GLN A 44 -13.47 7.69 7.99
C GLN A 44 -14.16 7.51 6.66
N VAL A 45 -13.86 6.39 5.97
CA VAL A 45 -14.36 6.11 4.62
C VAL A 45 -15.22 4.87 4.66
N SER A 46 -16.45 4.98 4.18
CA SER A 46 -17.33 3.81 4.00
C SER A 46 -17.27 3.36 2.55
N ILE A 47 -16.77 2.14 2.34
CA ILE A 47 -16.72 1.50 1.03
C ILE A 47 -17.78 0.39 1.00
N CYS A 48 -18.56 0.37 -0.07
CA CYS A 48 -19.49 -0.72 -0.35
C CYS A 48 -18.79 -1.71 -1.29
N ASP A 49 -18.36 -2.83 -0.73
CA ASP A 49 -17.70 -3.88 -1.48
C ASP A 49 -18.72 -4.68 -2.29
N GLN A 50 -18.63 -4.60 -3.61
CA GLN A 50 -19.55 -5.28 -4.54
C GLN A 50 -19.47 -6.81 -4.49
N TYR A 51 -18.36 -7.36 -4.00
CA TYR A 51 -18.14 -8.81 -3.92
C TYR A 51 -18.60 -9.42 -2.60
N GLN A 52 -18.92 -8.59 -1.60
CA GLN A 52 -19.38 -9.07 -0.30
C GLN A 52 -20.73 -9.79 -0.44
N THR A 53 -20.79 -11.04 0.00
CA THR A 53 -21.98 -11.87 -0.04
C THR A 53 -22.61 -12.06 1.34
N SER A 54 -23.79 -12.68 1.41
CA SER A 54 -24.46 -13.02 2.67
C SER A 54 -23.67 -14.04 3.54
N SER A 55 -22.66 -14.67 2.98
CA SER A 55 -21.78 -15.60 3.73
C SER A 55 -20.68 -14.89 4.54
N HIS A 56 -20.55 -13.57 4.44
CA HIS A 56 -19.49 -12.81 5.09
C HIS A 56 -19.37 -13.08 6.60
N GLU A 57 -20.47 -12.99 7.35
CA GLU A 57 -20.46 -13.25 8.80
C GLU A 57 -20.01 -14.67 9.14
N ARG A 58 -20.48 -15.66 8.36
CA ARG A 58 -20.10 -17.06 8.55
C ARG A 58 -18.62 -17.27 8.33
N ILE A 59 -18.09 -16.74 7.22
CA ILE A 59 -16.66 -16.86 6.90
C ILE A 59 -15.83 -16.12 7.95
N THR A 60 -16.20 -14.91 8.35
CA THR A 60 -15.53 -14.16 9.42
C THR A 60 -15.43 -14.98 10.72
N ALA A 61 -16.54 -15.59 11.16
CA ALA A 61 -16.54 -16.42 12.37
C ALA A 61 -15.64 -17.67 12.25
N GLU A 62 -15.53 -18.25 11.05
CA GLU A 62 -14.59 -19.36 10.79
C GLU A 62 -13.14 -18.92 10.82
N LEU A 63 -12.82 -17.74 10.24
CA LEU A 63 -11.47 -17.19 10.23
C LEU A 63 -10.98 -16.84 11.63
N GLU A 64 -11.86 -16.32 12.48
CA GLU A 64 -11.54 -16.06 13.88
C GLU A 64 -11.17 -17.34 14.64
N LYS A 65 -11.90 -18.44 14.40
CA LYS A 65 -11.56 -19.75 14.99
C LYS A 65 -10.20 -20.26 14.48
N LEU A 66 -9.94 -20.15 13.19
CA LEU A 66 -8.66 -20.55 12.61
C LEU A 66 -7.51 -19.71 13.17
N ALA A 67 -7.71 -18.39 13.30
CA ALA A 67 -6.74 -17.52 13.94
C ALA A 67 -6.41 -17.94 15.36
N GLY A 68 -7.43 -18.28 16.15
CA GLY A 68 -7.26 -18.83 17.51
C GLY A 68 -6.48 -20.13 17.55
N MET A 69 -6.67 -21.02 16.56
CA MET A 69 -5.90 -22.26 16.43
C MET A 69 -4.44 -22.02 16.01
N GLY A 70 -4.19 -20.99 15.22
CA GLY A 70 -2.86 -20.59 14.78
C GLY A 70 -1.99 -19.96 15.89
N PHE A 71 -2.61 -19.54 16.98
CA PHE A 71 -1.92 -19.09 18.20
C PHE A 71 -1.68 -20.31 19.10
N HIS A 72 -0.58 -20.99 18.92
CA HIS A 72 -0.18 -22.05 19.85
C HIS A 72 0.19 -21.43 21.21
N GLY A 73 -0.77 -21.28 22.11
CA GLY A 73 -0.62 -20.93 23.52
C GLY A 73 0.27 -19.75 23.91
N ASP A 74 1.48 -19.71 23.43
CA ASP A 74 2.52 -18.72 23.74
C ASP A 74 2.92 -17.86 22.52
N CYS A 75 2.16 -17.87 21.42
CA CYS A 75 2.52 -17.14 20.22
C CYS A 75 2.10 -15.69 20.35
N ASP A 76 2.98 -14.87 20.93
CA ASP A 76 2.88 -13.42 20.88
C ASP A 76 2.76 -12.94 19.42
N LEU A 77 1.85 -12.01 19.17
CA LEU A 77 1.66 -11.37 17.86
C LEU A 77 2.97 -10.75 17.36
N ASN A 78 3.78 -10.17 18.24
CA ASN A 78 5.11 -9.66 17.94
C ASN A 78 6.07 -10.75 17.43
N ALA A 79 5.99 -11.96 17.98
CA ALA A 79 6.79 -13.09 17.51
C ALA A 79 6.31 -13.57 16.12
N ALA A 80 5.03 -13.47 15.83
CA ALA A 80 4.49 -13.79 14.49
C ALA A 80 4.95 -12.75 13.45
N ILE A 81 4.92 -11.46 13.77
CA ILE A 81 5.41 -10.36 12.93
C ILE A 81 6.93 -10.51 12.69
N GLY A 82 7.70 -10.87 13.70
CA GLY A 82 9.15 -11.02 13.61
C GLY A 82 9.62 -12.28 12.86
N ARG A 83 8.73 -13.24 12.57
CA ARG A 83 9.12 -14.47 11.88
C ARG A 83 9.42 -14.20 10.41
N GLN A 84 10.68 -14.32 10.05
CA GLN A 84 11.12 -14.30 8.66
C GLN A 84 10.85 -15.67 8.02
N ARG A 85 9.74 -15.78 7.31
CA ARG A 85 9.41 -17.01 6.58
C ARG A 85 9.61 -16.80 5.09
N THR A 86 10.38 -17.68 4.48
CA THR A 86 10.53 -17.75 3.03
C THR A 86 9.49 -18.67 2.38
N ARG A 87 8.77 -19.47 3.20
CA ARG A 87 7.74 -20.43 2.77
C ARG A 87 6.65 -20.51 3.81
N ILE A 88 5.44 -20.77 3.35
CA ILE A 88 4.31 -21.11 4.21
C ILE A 88 4.58 -22.46 4.88
N ASP A 89 4.37 -22.52 6.18
CA ASP A 89 4.44 -23.75 6.96
C ASP A 89 3.07 -24.43 6.91
N ASP A 90 2.92 -25.37 6.00
CA ASP A 90 1.70 -26.16 5.82
C ASP A 90 1.46 -27.18 6.95
N THR A 91 2.45 -27.37 7.84
CA THR A 91 2.28 -28.16 9.06
C THR A 91 1.62 -27.37 10.20
N ASN A 92 1.47 -26.06 10.06
CA ASN A 92 0.70 -25.25 11.01
C ASN A 92 -0.75 -25.76 11.03
N PRO A 93 -1.29 -26.18 12.19
CA PRO A 93 -2.61 -26.78 12.28
C PRO A 93 -3.72 -25.90 11.69
N ALA A 94 -3.65 -24.58 11.88
CA ALA A 94 -4.65 -23.66 11.36
C ALA A 94 -4.55 -23.49 9.85
N THR A 95 -3.34 -23.43 9.29
CA THR A 95 -3.12 -23.39 7.84
C THR A 95 -3.57 -24.71 7.19
N HIS A 96 -3.25 -25.85 7.81
CA HIS A 96 -3.71 -27.15 7.34
C HIS A 96 -5.24 -27.26 7.34
N GLU A 97 -5.89 -26.76 8.40
CA GLU A 97 -7.34 -26.71 8.52
C GLU A 97 -7.97 -25.77 7.47
N LEU A 98 -7.35 -24.61 7.18
CA LEU A 98 -7.78 -23.73 6.10
C LEU A 98 -7.75 -24.47 4.74
N ILE A 99 -6.65 -25.15 4.41
CA ILE A 99 -6.51 -25.91 3.17
C ILE A 99 -7.60 -27.01 3.07
N ALA A 100 -7.90 -27.69 4.17
CA ALA A 100 -8.94 -28.71 4.20
C ALA A 100 -10.36 -28.12 4.00
N ARG A 101 -10.63 -26.91 4.49
CA ARG A 101 -11.95 -26.26 4.40
C ARG A 101 -12.18 -25.52 3.10
N VAL A 102 -11.11 -24.98 2.49
CA VAL A 102 -11.17 -24.19 1.25
C VAL A 102 -10.36 -24.91 0.17
N PRO A 103 -10.91 -25.96 -0.46
CA PRO A 103 -10.19 -26.75 -1.45
C PRO A 103 -9.67 -25.89 -2.61
N GLY A 104 -8.36 -25.95 -2.86
CA GLY A 104 -7.68 -25.16 -3.88
C GLY A 104 -7.00 -23.89 -3.37
N VAL A 105 -7.20 -23.51 -2.08
CA VAL A 105 -6.56 -22.32 -1.51
C VAL A 105 -5.03 -22.47 -1.46
N GLU A 106 -4.51 -23.69 -1.37
CA GLU A 106 -3.08 -23.98 -1.45
C GLU A 106 -2.45 -23.45 -2.72
N ASN A 107 -3.18 -23.42 -3.83
CA ASN A 107 -2.71 -22.88 -5.10
C ASN A 107 -2.49 -21.35 -5.03
N TRP A 108 -3.33 -20.66 -4.28
CA TRP A 108 -3.18 -19.22 -4.04
C TRP A 108 -2.08 -18.94 -3.00
N LEU A 109 -1.99 -19.75 -1.94
CA LEU A 109 -0.95 -19.63 -0.93
C LEU A 109 0.47 -19.74 -1.52
N GLU A 110 0.67 -20.49 -2.61
CA GLU A 110 1.94 -20.57 -3.34
C GLU A 110 2.37 -19.21 -3.97
N LEU A 111 1.45 -18.30 -4.18
CA LEU A 111 1.73 -16.98 -4.78
C LEU A 111 2.21 -15.94 -3.74
N ILE A 112 2.02 -16.21 -2.46
CA ILE A 112 2.43 -15.30 -1.39
C ILE A 112 3.98 -15.31 -1.27
N PRO A 113 4.63 -14.15 -1.14
CA PRO A 113 4.10 -12.79 -1.00
C PRO A 113 4.15 -11.95 -2.30
N THR A 114 3.93 -12.54 -3.44
CA THR A 114 4.04 -11.82 -4.71
C THR A 114 2.83 -10.93 -4.99
N ALA A 115 2.99 -9.94 -5.88
CA ALA A 115 1.88 -9.11 -6.34
C ALA A 115 0.74 -9.94 -6.96
N SER A 116 1.05 -11.09 -7.57
CA SER A 116 0.07 -12.00 -8.16
C SER A 116 -0.91 -12.62 -7.15
N ALA A 117 -0.53 -12.69 -5.86
CA ALA A 117 -1.46 -13.11 -4.82
C ALA A 117 -2.60 -12.09 -4.62
N LEU A 118 -2.36 -10.83 -4.95
CA LEU A 118 -3.37 -9.77 -4.79
C LEU A 118 -4.42 -9.78 -5.91
N ASP A 119 -4.14 -10.35 -7.07
CA ASP A 119 -5.06 -10.34 -8.21
C ASP A 119 -6.41 -10.96 -7.85
N LEU A 120 -6.40 -12.13 -7.19
CA LEU A 120 -7.62 -12.79 -6.69
C LEU A 120 -8.35 -11.96 -5.63
N LEU A 121 -7.61 -11.22 -4.81
CA LEU A 121 -8.20 -10.40 -3.74
C LEU A 121 -8.83 -9.12 -4.30
N TYR A 122 -8.29 -8.56 -5.38
CA TYR A 122 -8.90 -7.45 -6.11
C TYR A 122 -10.12 -7.91 -6.92
N ASP A 123 -9.98 -9.02 -7.65
CA ASP A 123 -11.03 -9.55 -8.51
C ASP A 123 -11.25 -11.06 -8.28
N PRO A 124 -12.17 -11.42 -7.36
CA PRO A 124 -12.52 -12.83 -7.13
C PRO A 124 -13.19 -13.53 -8.32
N SER A 125 -13.56 -12.80 -9.38
CA SER A 125 -14.21 -13.38 -10.56
C SER A 125 -13.23 -14.08 -11.52
N ILE A 126 -11.93 -13.89 -11.35
CA ILE A 126 -10.91 -14.55 -12.18
C ILE A 126 -11.08 -16.07 -12.14
N GLU A 127 -10.91 -16.71 -13.28
CA GLU A 127 -11.07 -18.17 -13.39
C GLU A 127 -9.74 -18.92 -13.15
N GLN A 128 -8.62 -18.23 -13.34
CA GLN A 128 -7.29 -18.82 -13.27
C GLN A 128 -6.31 -17.87 -12.57
N LEU A 129 -5.49 -18.43 -11.68
CA LEU A 129 -4.38 -17.74 -11.04
C LEU A 129 -3.22 -17.53 -12.04
N THR A 130 -2.32 -16.60 -11.73
CA THR A 130 -1.15 -16.31 -12.57
C THR A 130 -0.18 -17.48 -12.71
N ASN A 131 -0.19 -18.45 -11.78
CA ASN A 131 0.55 -19.72 -11.89
C ASN A 131 -0.14 -20.77 -12.79
N GLY A 132 -1.23 -20.41 -13.46
CA GLY A 132 -1.98 -21.27 -14.36
C GLY A 132 -2.95 -22.23 -13.68
N LYS A 133 -3.07 -22.21 -12.36
CA LYS A 133 -3.98 -23.06 -11.60
C LYS A 133 -5.40 -22.48 -11.57
N PRO A 134 -6.46 -23.31 -11.65
CA PRO A 134 -7.83 -22.82 -11.63
C PRO A 134 -8.23 -22.30 -10.25
N VAL A 135 -9.10 -21.28 -10.22
CA VAL A 135 -9.75 -20.79 -9.01
C VAL A 135 -11.02 -21.61 -8.76
N SER A 136 -11.02 -22.39 -7.67
CA SER A 136 -12.19 -23.19 -7.30
C SER A 136 -13.35 -22.30 -6.81
N PRO A 137 -14.62 -22.75 -6.88
CA PRO A 137 -15.75 -22.03 -6.30
C PRO A 137 -15.57 -21.73 -4.81
N ALA A 138 -14.95 -22.63 -4.04
CA ALA A 138 -14.67 -22.44 -2.62
C ALA A 138 -13.66 -21.31 -2.38
N VAL A 139 -12.61 -21.26 -3.18
CA VAL A 139 -11.60 -20.18 -3.12
C VAL A 139 -12.20 -18.84 -3.53
N ARG A 140 -13.09 -18.84 -4.53
CA ARG A 140 -13.79 -17.63 -4.95
C ARG A 140 -14.72 -17.09 -3.84
N ASP A 141 -15.55 -17.94 -3.25
CA ASP A 141 -16.42 -17.57 -2.14
C ASP A 141 -15.62 -17.05 -0.95
N TRP A 142 -14.51 -17.70 -0.63
CA TRP A 142 -13.58 -17.26 0.40
C TRP A 142 -12.98 -15.88 0.08
N ALA A 143 -12.44 -15.67 -1.12
CA ALA A 143 -11.85 -14.39 -1.53
C ALA A 143 -12.88 -13.25 -1.63
N CYS A 144 -14.14 -13.54 -1.92
CA CYS A 144 -15.21 -12.55 -1.85
C CYS A 144 -15.42 -12.01 -0.44
N ASN A 145 -15.19 -12.81 0.60
CA ASN A 145 -15.72 -12.56 1.94
C ASN A 145 -14.67 -12.39 3.04
N ILE A 146 -13.39 -12.65 2.79
CA ILE A 146 -12.32 -12.42 3.77
C ILE A 146 -12.04 -10.92 3.93
N LEU A 147 -11.73 -10.52 5.15
CA LEU A 147 -11.54 -9.11 5.49
C LEU A 147 -10.30 -8.51 4.81
N ASP A 148 -9.22 -9.29 4.65
CA ASP A 148 -8.03 -8.88 3.89
C ASP A 148 -8.39 -8.47 2.45
N ALA A 149 -9.25 -9.24 1.78
CA ALA A 149 -9.67 -8.93 0.42
C ALA A 149 -10.54 -7.66 0.36
N HIS A 150 -11.42 -7.47 1.35
CA HIS A 150 -12.14 -6.20 1.51
C HIS A 150 -11.18 -5.03 1.65
N GLY A 151 -10.19 -5.16 2.54
CA GLY A 151 -9.16 -4.13 2.76
C GLY A 151 -8.37 -3.82 1.50
N ILE A 152 -7.99 -4.84 0.71
CA ILE A 152 -7.30 -4.67 -0.57
C ILE A 152 -8.18 -3.91 -1.57
N ARG A 153 -9.46 -4.26 -1.71
CA ARG A 153 -10.40 -3.57 -2.61
C ARG A 153 -10.68 -2.14 -2.15
N SER A 154 -10.97 -1.93 -0.86
CA SER A 154 -11.17 -0.60 -0.28
C SER A 154 -9.96 0.30 -0.47
N ARG A 155 -8.76 -0.24 -0.25
CA ARG A 155 -7.49 0.44 -0.52
C ARG A 155 -7.41 0.87 -1.99
N GLY A 156 -7.72 -0.01 -2.91
CA GLY A 156 -7.71 0.26 -4.34
C GLY A 156 -8.66 1.39 -4.73
N GLU A 157 -9.89 1.38 -4.23
CA GLU A 157 -10.92 2.40 -4.46
C GLU A 157 -10.47 3.78 -3.95
N ILE A 158 -9.89 3.83 -2.76
CA ILE A 158 -9.40 5.08 -2.16
C ILE A 158 -8.21 5.63 -2.97
N VAL A 159 -7.27 4.78 -3.39
CA VAL A 159 -6.14 5.18 -4.25
C VAL A 159 -6.66 5.78 -5.55
N GLN A 160 -7.58 5.09 -6.22
CA GLN A 160 -8.22 5.58 -7.43
C GLN A 160 -8.85 6.96 -7.23
N ASP A 161 -9.65 7.15 -6.17
CA ASP A 161 -10.35 8.40 -5.89
C ASP A 161 -9.38 9.55 -5.60
N ILE A 162 -8.34 9.31 -4.76
CA ILE A 162 -7.33 10.32 -4.42
C ILE A 162 -6.55 10.75 -5.67
N LEU A 163 -6.06 9.81 -6.46
CA LEU A 163 -5.28 10.10 -7.67
C LEU A 163 -6.13 10.83 -8.72
N SER A 164 -7.38 10.40 -8.91
CA SER A 164 -8.30 11.04 -9.86
C SER A 164 -8.60 12.48 -9.47
N ARG A 165 -8.93 12.72 -8.18
CA ARG A 165 -9.15 14.08 -7.68
C ARG A 165 -7.90 14.94 -7.79
N HIS A 166 -6.72 14.40 -7.44
CA HIS A 166 -5.47 15.13 -7.59
C HIS A 166 -5.23 15.57 -9.02
N ALA A 167 -5.48 14.71 -10.02
CA ALA A 167 -5.36 15.09 -11.43
C ALA A 167 -6.32 16.21 -11.82
N ILE A 168 -7.58 16.11 -11.42
CA ILE A 168 -8.62 17.07 -11.76
C ILE A 168 -8.37 18.44 -11.09
N ASP A 169 -8.03 18.43 -9.80
CA ASP A 169 -7.81 19.65 -9.00
C ASP A 169 -6.56 20.42 -9.46
N GLN A 170 -5.54 19.74 -9.99
CA GLN A 170 -4.33 20.37 -10.51
C GLN A 170 -4.45 20.74 -12.01
N ALA A 171 -5.52 20.31 -12.68
CA ALA A 171 -5.76 20.67 -14.07
C ALA A 171 -6.19 22.14 -14.18
N SER A 172 -5.38 22.95 -14.84
CA SER A 172 -5.72 24.32 -15.22
C SER A 172 -5.42 24.53 -16.70
N PRO A 173 -6.15 25.37 -17.43
CA PRO A 173 -5.85 25.66 -18.82
C PRO A 173 -4.40 26.12 -18.98
N GLY A 174 -3.60 25.41 -19.77
CA GLY A 174 -2.20 25.73 -20.04
C GLY A 174 -1.19 25.14 -19.04
N THR A 175 -1.62 24.34 -18.07
CA THR A 175 -0.67 23.57 -17.25
C THR A 175 0.00 22.45 -18.07
N ALA A 176 1.28 22.20 -17.77
CA ALA A 176 2.00 21.07 -18.37
C ALA A 176 1.35 19.74 -17.99
N GLU A 177 1.53 18.72 -18.84
CA GLU A 177 1.10 17.36 -18.57
C GLU A 177 1.68 16.86 -17.24
N GLN A 178 0.83 16.33 -16.36
CA GLN A 178 1.27 15.81 -15.07
C GLN A 178 2.12 14.56 -15.25
N GLN A 179 3.15 14.41 -14.40
CA GLN A 179 4.03 13.26 -14.35
C GLN A 179 3.78 12.51 -13.03
N TRP A 180 3.43 11.24 -13.12
CA TRP A 180 3.24 10.37 -11.96
C TRP A 180 4.23 9.22 -11.94
N VAL A 181 4.48 8.67 -10.76
CA VAL A 181 5.21 7.40 -10.62
C VAL A 181 4.53 6.52 -9.58
N SER A 182 4.40 5.23 -9.89
CA SER A 182 3.96 4.21 -8.94
C SER A 182 5.14 3.28 -8.63
N LEU A 183 5.55 3.25 -7.37
CA LEU A 183 6.68 2.48 -6.85
C LEU A 183 6.19 1.14 -6.28
N ALA A 184 6.78 0.02 -6.69
CA ALA A 184 6.29 -1.32 -6.40
C ALA A 184 4.82 -1.47 -6.85
N CYS A 185 4.57 -1.12 -8.11
CA CYS A 185 3.22 -0.96 -8.65
C CYS A 185 2.43 -2.29 -8.73
N GLY A 186 3.09 -3.46 -8.62
CA GLY A 186 2.44 -4.73 -8.87
C GLY A 186 1.74 -4.76 -10.24
N ALA A 187 0.50 -5.21 -10.30
CA ALA A 187 -0.35 -5.14 -11.50
C ALA A 187 -0.94 -3.75 -11.77
N ALA A 188 -0.63 -2.74 -10.95
CA ALA A 188 -1.03 -1.32 -11.08
C ALA A 188 -2.55 -1.09 -11.22
N GLN A 189 -3.39 -2.01 -10.76
CA GLN A 189 -4.85 -1.93 -10.92
C GLN A 189 -5.44 -0.61 -10.43
N PRO A 190 -5.18 -0.11 -9.20
CA PRO A 190 -5.77 1.15 -8.73
C PRO A 190 -5.35 2.37 -9.56
N VAL A 191 -4.11 2.39 -10.05
CA VAL A 191 -3.58 3.46 -10.90
C VAL A 191 -4.25 3.44 -12.28
N CYS A 192 -4.41 2.26 -12.88
CA CYS A 192 -5.10 2.12 -14.17
C CYS A 192 -6.58 2.51 -14.06
N HIS A 193 -7.25 2.17 -12.96
CA HIS A 193 -8.62 2.64 -12.68
C HIS A 193 -8.71 4.16 -12.55
N ALA A 194 -7.74 4.78 -11.86
CA ALA A 194 -7.66 6.24 -11.77
C ALA A 194 -7.51 6.89 -13.16
N LEU A 195 -6.61 6.37 -13.99
CA LEU A 195 -6.41 6.85 -15.35
C LEU A 195 -7.68 6.71 -16.21
N ARG A 196 -8.34 5.54 -16.13
CA ARG A 196 -9.61 5.32 -16.84
C ARG A 196 -10.68 6.31 -16.39
N HIS A 197 -10.83 6.54 -15.09
CA HIS A 197 -11.79 7.50 -14.55
C HIS A 197 -11.51 8.94 -15.02
N ILE A 198 -10.23 9.36 -15.06
CA ILE A 198 -9.83 10.68 -15.57
C ILE A 198 -10.20 10.79 -17.06
N LYS A 199 -9.89 9.77 -17.86
CA LYS A 199 -10.21 9.70 -19.30
C LYS A 199 -11.73 9.84 -19.53
N GLU A 200 -12.54 9.05 -18.81
CA GLU A 200 -14.01 9.06 -18.91
C GLU A 200 -14.62 10.40 -18.46
N SER A 201 -13.97 11.09 -17.54
CA SER A 201 -14.37 12.43 -17.06
C SER A 201 -13.91 13.56 -17.99
N GLY A 202 -13.18 13.26 -19.07
CA GLY A 202 -12.64 14.26 -19.99
C GLY A 202 -11.50 15.09 -19.38
N GLY A 203 -10.85 14.60 -18.32
CA GLY A 203 -9.73 15.26 -17.66
C GLY A 203 -8.43 15.17 -18.45
N THR A 204 -7.45 16.03 -18.10
CA THR A 204 -6.09 15.96 -18.67
C THR A 204 -5.38 14.72 -18.15
N MET A 205 -4.98 13.86 -19.05
CA MET A 205 -4.32 12.60 -18.71
C MET A 205 -2.88 12.83 -18.23
N PRO A 206 -2.50 12.26 -17.05
CA PRO A 206 -1.10 12.24 -16.63
C PRO A 206 -0.30 11.17 -17.37
N ARG A 207 1.03 11.33 -17.41
CA ARG A 207 1.97 10.27 -17.75
C ARG A 207 2.41 9.53 -16.51
N VAL A 208 2.32 8.22 -16.51
CA VAL A 208 2.63 7.40 -15.34
C VAL A 208 3.79 6.47 -15.63
N THR A 209 4.83 6.53 -14.79
CA THR A 209 5.90 5.53 -14.76
C THR A 209 5.55 4.45 -13.74
N LEU A 210 5.38 3.21 -14.20
CA LEU A 210 5.10 2.03 -13.38
C LEU A 210 6.43 1.31 -13.09
N VAL A 211 6.81 1.25 -11.81
CA VAL A 211 8.08 0.69 -11.37
C VAL A 211 7.86 -0.53 -10.48
N ASP A 212 8.41 -1.66 -10.88
CA ASP A 212 8.47 -2.87 -10.05
C ASP A 212 9.76 -3.65 -10.34
N LEU A 213 10.17 -4.52 -9.45
CA LEU A 213 11.28 -5.46 -9.64
C LEU A 213 10.80 -6.75 -10.32
N ASP A 214 9.55 -7.12 -10.09
CA ASP A 214 8.93 -8.33 -10.64
C ASP A 214 8.46 -8.10 -12.08
N ARG A 215 9.10 -8.77 -13.01
CA ARG A 215 8.74 -8.69 -14.43
C ARG A 215 7.38 -9.29 -14.74
N SER A 216 6.92 -10.27 -13.96
CA SER A 216 5.59 -10.87 -14.14
C SER A 216 4.50 -9.88 -13.74
N ALA A 217 4.68 -9.18 -12.61
CA ALA A 217 3.80 -8.10 -12.19
C ALA A 217 3.74 -6.97 -13.21
N LEU A 218 4.88 -6.56 -13.78
CA LEU A 218 4.93 -5.53 -14.83
C LEU A 218 4.26 -5.99 -16.13
N SER A 219 4.34 -7.28 -16.47
CA SER A 219 3.61 -7.83 -17.61
C SER A 219 2.11 -7.79 -17.38
N ALA A 220 1.66 -8.13 -16.16
CA ALA A 220 0.26 -8.01 -15.76
C ALA A 220 -0.20 -6.54 -15.78
N ALA A 221 0.60 -5.60 -15.24
CA ALA A 221 0.30 -4.18 -15.27
C ALA A 221 0.13 -3.64 -16.69
N LYS A 222 0.98 -4.07 -17.62
CA LYS A 222 0.87 -3.69 -19.04
C LYS A 222 -0.40 -4.25 -19.68
N ALA A 223 -0.71 -5.53 -19.43
CA ALA A 223 -1.93 -6.17 -19.95
C ALA A 223 -3.18 -5.47 -19.39
N TYR A 224 -3.19 -5.16 -18.11
CA TYR A 224 -4.28 -4.47 -17.45
C TYR A 224 -4.47 -3.03 -17.96
N ALA A 225 -3.37 -2.29 -18.19
CA ALA A 225 -3.44 -0.96 -18.79
C ALA A 225 -4.02 -0.99 -20.20
N GLN A 226 -3.71 -2.04 -21.00
CA GLN A 226 -4.30 -2.26 -22.32
C GLN A 226 -5.80 -2.57 -22.23
N GLU A 227 -6.22 -3.43 -21.32
CA GLU A 227 -7.62 -3.74 -21.07
C GLU A 227 -8.42 -2.48 -20.67
N MET A 228 -7.82 -1.63 -19.83
CA MET A 228 -8.39 -0.34 -19.43
C MET A 228 -8.27 0.76 -20.50
N GLU A 229 -7.63 0.48 -21.64
CA GLU A 229 -7.37 1.44 -22.73
C GLU A 229 -6.60 2.70 -22.26
N VAL A 230 -5.64 2.52 -21.36
CA VAL A 230 -4.79 3.60 -20.80
C VAL A 230 -3.29 3.35 -20.98
N ASP A 231 -2.91 2.28 -21.68
CA ASP A 231 -1.52 1.86 -21.92
C ASP A 231 -0.65 2.94 -22.55
N GLN A 232 -1.22 3.76 -23.43
CA GLN A 232 -0.54 4.91 -24.05
C GLN A 232 -0.08 5.99 -23.06
N PHE A 233 -0.61 5.99 -21.83
CA PHE A 233 -0.26 6.92 -20.77
C PHE A 233 0.69 6.30 -19.74
N THR A 234 1.09 5.06 -19.92
CA THR A 234 1.94 4.32 -18.99
C THR A 234 3.31 3.98 -19.58
N ASP A 235 4.36 4.11 -18.79
CA ASP A 235 5.73 3.64 -19.07
C ASP A 235 6.14 2.63 -18.01
N VAL A 236 6.54 1.42 -18.42
CA VAL A 236 6.82 0.31 -17.52
C VAL A 236 8.33 0.14 -17.35
N ARG A 237 8.82 0.21 -16.11
CA ARG A 237 10.25 0.10 -15.80
C ARG A 237 10.54 -1.01 -14.79
N CYS A 238 11.27 -2.05 -15.23
CA CYS A 238 11.77 -3.08 -14.33
C CYS A 238 12.99 -2.53 -13.54
N MET A 239 12.75 -2.13 -12.30
CA MET A 239 13.75 -1.47 -11.48
C MET A 239 13.52 -1.75 -9.99
N ASN A 240 14.61 -1.90 -9.24
CA ASN A 240 14.52 -1.90 -7.78
C ASN A 240 14.08 -0.51 -7.27
N ILE A 241 13.06 -0.47 -6.43
CA ILE A 241 12.45 0.78 -5.93
C ILE A 241 13.42 1.67 -5.18
N LEU A 242 14.40 1.12 -4.46
CA LEU A 242 15.45 1.90 -3.80
C LEU A 242 16.37 2.57 -4.82
N ARG A 243 16.67 1.89 -5.91
CA ARG A 243 17.38 2.48 -7.04
C ARG A 243 16.56 3.58 -7.71
N ALA A 244 15.27 3.35 -7.89
CA ALA A 244 14.36 4.35 -8.40
C ALA A 244 14.39 5.63 -7.54
N GLN A 245 14.49 5.48 -6.23
CA GLN A 245 14.62 6.57 -5.26
C GLN A 245 16.07 7.14 -5.15
N GLY A 246 17.00 6.67 -5.96
CA GLY A 246 18.39 7.14 -5.92
C GLY A 246 19.26 6.57 -4.79
N VAL A 247 18.77 5.55 -4.06
CA VAL A 247 19.52 4.92 -2.96
C VAL A 247 20.68 4.10 -3.52
N ALA A 248 21.89 4.31 -2.98
CA ALA A 248 23.04 3.45 -3.24
C ALA A 248 22.84 2.07 -2.59
N LEU A 249 23.17 1.01 -3.30
CA LEU A 249 23.14 -0.37 -2.79
C LEU A 249 24.56 -0.94 -2.73
N PRO A 250 25.30 -0.72 -1.61
CA PRO A 250 26.73 -1.01 -1.54
C PRO A 250 27.09 -2.45 -1.87
N ALA A 251 26.32 -3.42 -1.41
CA ALA A 251 26.58 -4.84 -1.67
C ALA A 251 26.47 -5.20 -3.15
N VAL A 252 25.57 -4.56 -3.89
CA VAL A 252 25.43 -4.74 -5.34
C VAL A 252 26.47 -3.93 -6.10
N ASP A 253 26.76 -2.72 -5.61
CA ASP A 253 27.73 -1.81 -6.23
C ASP A 253 29.16 -2.30 -6.09
N ALA A 254 29.50 -3.04 -5.02
CA ALA A 254 30.83 -3.61 -4.82
C ALA A 254 31.19 -4.65 -5.89
N GLN A 255 30.22 -5.33 -6.47
CA GLN A 255 30.42 -6.33 -7.53
C GLN A 255 30.52 -5.73 -8.92
N MET A 256 30.37 -4.42 -9.06
CA MET A 256 30.35 -3.72 -10.36
C MET A 256 31.61 -2.90 -10.56
N ASN A 257 32.06 -2.82 -11.83
CA ASN A 257 33.11 -1.88 -12.19
C ASN A 257 32.64 -0.41 -12.11
N VAL A 258 33.59 0.53 -12.08
CA VAL A 258 33.30 1.96 -11.88
C VAL A 258 32.34 2.54 -12.95
N ALA A 259 32.52 2.13 -14.23
CA ALA A 259 31.70 2.59 -15.32
C ALA A 259 30.25 2.10 -15.19
N ALA A 260 30.04 0.82 -14.84
CA ALA A 260 28.73 0.25 -14.62
C ALA A 260 28.04 0.86 -13.39
N ARG A 261 28.80 1.21 -12.33
CA ARG A 261 28.29 1.96 -11.18
C ARG A 261 27.82 3.37 -11.56
N ALA A 262 28.62 4.09 -12.36
CA ALA A 262 28.27 5.43 -12.83
C ALA A 262 27.01 5.41 -13.70
N LEU A 263 26.93 4.45 -14.64
CA LEU A 263 25.76 4.29 -15.52
C LEU A 263 24.49 3.96 -14.71
N ARG A 264 24.58 3.09 -13.69
CA ARG A 264 23.43 2.77 -12.83
C ARG A 264 22.99 3.92 -11.92
N ARG A 265 23.90 4.79 -11.48
CA ARG A 265 23.55 6.00 -10.72
C ARG A 265 22.77 7.02 -11.55
N GLN A 266 22.97 7.02 -12.88
CA GLN A 266 22.23 7.89 -13.82
C GLN A 266 20.83 7.38 -14.17
N VAL A 267 20.44 6.16 -13.76
CA VAL A 267 19.18 5.50 -14.14
C VAL A 267 18.11 5.64 -13.05
N GLY A 268 18.33 6.43 -12.00
CA GLY A 268 17.30 6.75 -11.01
C GLY A 268 16.18 7.62 -11.61
N LEU A 269 15.07 7.72 -10.88
CA LEU A 269 14.03 8.68 -11.18
C LEU A 269 14.50 10.08 -10.83
N GLU A 270 14.01 11.08 -11.55
CA GLU A 270 14.41 12.47 -11.33
C GLU A 270 13.77 13.04 -10.07
N VAL A 271 14.58 13.73 -9.26
CA VAL A 271 14.16 14.39 -8.03
C VAL A 271 13.23 15.57 -8.36
N ALA A 272 12.20 15.78 -7.54
CA ALA A 272 11.22 16.86 -7.64
C ALA A 272 10.56 16.98 -9.03
N THR A 273 10.28 15.82 -9.67
CA THR A 273 9.75 15.75 -11.04
C THR A 273 8.29 15.34 -11.08
N TYR A 274 7.83 14.58 -10.06
CA TYR A 274 6.52 13.95 -10.12
C TYR A 274 5.46 14.77 -9.39
N ASP A 275 4.31 14.96 -10.05
CA ASP A 275 3.12 15.59 -9.46
C ASP A 275 2.45 14.65 -8.44
N ALA A 276 2.52 13.33 -8.69
CA ALA A 276 2.10 12.30 -7.74
C ALA A 276 3.10 11.15 -7.70
N VAL A 277 3.41 10.69 -6.48
CA VAL A 277 4.19 9.48 -6.20
C VAL A 277 3.30 8.54 -5.41
N ASP A 278 2.99 7.38 -5.98
CA ASP A 278 2.25 6.29 -5.35
C ASP A 278 3.24 5.22 -4.88
N ALA A 279 3.16 4.85 -3.61
CA ALA A 279 3.95 3.78 -3.00
C ALA A 279 3.06 2.95 -2.04
N VAL A 280 1.82 2.72 -2.45
CA VAL A 280 0.83 1.94 -1.69
C VAL A 280 1.15 0.44 -1.82
N GLY A 281 1.16 -0.28 -0.69
CA GLY A 281 1.41 -1.73 -0.67
C GLY A 281 2.87 -2.14 -0.58
N ILE A 282 3.78 -1.22 -0.29
CA ILE A 282 5.22 -1.53 -0.08
C ILE A 282 5.71 -1.14 1.31
N LEU A 283 5.18 -0.07 1.91
CA LEU A 283 5.69 0.44 3.19
C LEU A 283 5.50 -0.59 4.32
N GLU A 284 4.47 -1.40 4.25
CA GLU A 284 4.20 -2.47 5.21
C GLU A 284 5.27 -3.59 5.22
N TYR A 285 6.14 -3.65 4.20
CA TYR A 285 7.28 -4.58 4.15
C TYR A 285 8.60 -3.93 4.54
N VAL A 286 8.61 -2.63 4.81
CA VAL A 286 9.81 -1.89 5.18
C VAL A 286 9.91 -1.81 6.70
N PRO A 287 10.99 -2.33 7.34
CA PRO A 287 11.10 -2.36 8.79
C PRO A 287 11.19 -0.94 9.36
N GLU A 288 10.72 -0.75 10.58
CA GLU A 288 10.83 0.53 11.29
C GLU A 288 12.28 0.80 11.71
N VAL A 289 12.95 -0.24 12.20
CA VAL A 289 14.36 -0.20 12.63
C VAL A 289 15.12 -1.28 11.86
N LEU A 290 16.29 -0.91 11.32
CA LEU A 290 17.19 -1.90 10.74
C LEU A 290 17.83 -2.71 11.87
N SER A 291 17.68 -4.04 11.83
CA SER A 291 18.45 -4.94 12.67
C SER A 291 19.57 -5.57 11.83
N ASP A 292 20.73 -5.82 12.43
CA ASP A 292 21.83 -6.52 11.75
C ASP A 292 21.45 -7.94 11.31
N GLU A 293 20.41 -8.51 11.92
CA GLU A 293 19.87 -9.83 11.62
C GLU A 293 18.74 -9.80 10.57
N SER A 294 18.33 -8.62 10.11
CA SER A 294 17.24 -8.51 9.13
C SER A 294 17.75 -8.73 7.71
N PRO A 295 17.51 -9.91 7.10
CA PRO A 295 17.93 -10.19 5.72
C PRO A 295 16.97 -9.55 4.70
N THR A 296 16.21 -8.49 5.09
CA THR A 296 15.38 -7.81 4.12
C THR A 296 16.27 -7.22 3.02
N ALA A 297 15.94 -7.53 1.78
CA ALA A 297 16.61 -6.98 0.60
C ALA A 297 16.56 -5.44 0.57
N LEU A 298 15.75 -4.84 1.43
CA LEU A 298 15.58 -3.41 1.65
C LEU A 298 16.50 -2.99 2.80
N GLN A 299 17.68 -2.47 2.48
CA GLN A 299 18.64 -1.92 3.45
C GLN A 299 18.26 -0.50 3.91
N VAL A 300 16.97 -0.22 4.06
CA VAL A 300 16.42 1.06 4.52
C VAL A 300 15.29 0.80 5.49
N ASN A 301 15.15 1.67 6.48
CA ASN A 301 13.98 1.68 7.35
C ASN A 301 12.83 2.52 6.74
N ALA A 302 11.64 2.44 7.34
CA ALA A 302 10.43 3.10 6.86
C ALA A 302 10.59 4.63 6.72
N ALA A 303 11.25 5.29 7.67
CA ALA A 303 11.49 6.73 7.61
C ALA A 303 12.41 7.11 6.44
N THR A 304 13.49 6.36 6.24
CA THR A 304 14.41 6.58 5.10
C THR A 304 13.70 6.31 3.76
N PHE A 305 12.87 5.28 3.69
CA PHE A 305 12.07 5.00 2.51
C PHE A 305 11.14 6.16 2.17
N LEU A 306 10.41 6.70 3.15
CA LEU A 306 9.51 7.84 2.96
C LEU A 306 10.28 9.11 2.55
N ALA A 307 11.40 9.41 3.22
CA ALA A 307 12.24 10.56 2.88
C ALA A 307 12.71 10.51 1.42
N ASN A 308 13.13 9.32 0.95
CA ASN A 308 13.56 9.13 -0.43
C ASN A 308 12.40 9.23 -1.43
N ALA A 309 11.23 8.66 -1.11
CA ALA A 309 10.04 8.80 -1.96
C ALA A 309 9.60 10.27 -2.06
N ALA A 310 9.64 11.00 -0.95
CA ALA A 310 9.29 12.42 -0.89
C ALA A 310 10.20 13.31 -1.75
N GLN A 311 11.47 12.93 -1.96
CA GLN A 311 12.37 13.66 -2.84
C GLN A 311 11.90 13.67 -4.30
N LEU A 312 11.17 12.64 -4.74
CA LEU A 312 10.65 12.54 -6.10
C LEU A 312 9.49 13.52 -6.35
N VAL A 313 8.77 13.90 -5.30
CA VAL A 313 7.55 14.72 -5.38
C VAL A 313 7.92 16.19 -5.66
N LYS A 314 7.24 16.83 -6.59
CA LYS A 314 7.33 18.29 -6.82
C LYS A 314 6.81 19.09 -5.61
N PRO A 315 7.23 20.34 -5.41
CA PRO A 315 6.52 21.27 -4.52
C PRO A 315 5.03 21.37 -4.90
N GLY A 316 4.14 21.17 -3.93
CA GLY A 316 2.68 21.11 -4.13
C GLY A 316 2.16 19.75 -4.63
N GLY A 317 3.05 18.80 -4.92
CA GLY A 317 2.69 17.44 -5.35
C GLY A 317 2.27 16.52 -4.20
N LEU A 318 1.89 15.30 -4.54
CA LEU A 318 1.31 14.29 -3.68
C LEU A 318 2.24 13.08 -3.52
N LEU A 319 2.46 12.63 -2.27
CA LEU A 319 2.98 11.30 -1.94
C LEU A 319 1.85 10.50 -1.30
N LEU A 320 1.52 9.35 -1.89
CA LEU A 320 0.49 8.44 -1.40
C LEU A 320 1.13 7.14 -0.94
N VAL A 321 0.89 6.77 0.32
CA VAL A 321 1.35 5.49 0.88
C VAL A 321 0.22 4.81 1.63
N GLY A 322 0.30 3.47 1.77
CA GLY A 322 -0.60 2.67 2.57
C GLY A 322 0.15 1.84 3.59
N ASN A 323 -0.52 1.49 4.68
CA ASN A 323 -0.01 0.53 5.64
C ASN A 323 -1.17 -0.25 6.28
N MET A 324 -0.98 -1.55 6.47
CA MET A 324 -1.90 -2.36 7.27
C MET A 324 -1.90 -1.85 8.72
N ARG A 325 -3.09 -1.76 9.30
CA ARG A 325 -3.24 -1.28 10.68
C ARG A 325 -2.96 -2.38 11.70
N ASP A 326 -2.35 -2.01 12.81
CA ASP A 326 -2.18 -2.89 13.99
C ASP A 326 -3.52 -3.27 14.65
N THR A 327 -4.56 -2.48 14.37
CA THR A 327 -5.95 -2.72 14.79
C THR A 327 -6.77 -3.54 13.78
N HIS A 328 -6.13 -4.14 12.77
CA HIS A 328 -6.81 -5.00 11.80
C HIS A 328 -7.59 -6.11 12.53
N PRO A 329 -8.92 -6.20 12.33
CA PRO A 329 -9.77 -7.10 13.14
C PRO A 329 -9.40 -8.59 13.03
N GLN A 330 -8.83 -9.02 11.92
CA GLN A 330 -8.41 -10.41 11.66
C GLN A 330 -6.89 -10.55 11.48
N LEU A 331 -6.10 -9.68 12.11
CA LEU A 331 -4.64 -9.69 11.97
C LEU A 331 -4.02 -11.04 12.30
N GLY A 332 -4.54 -11.72 13.33
CA GLY A 332 -4.09 -13.07 13.69
C GLY A 332 -4.29 -14.10 12.59
N PHE A 333 -5.37 -14.01 11.82
CA PHE A 333 -5.60 -14.87 10.66
C PHE A 333 -4.56 -14.60 9.57
N THR A 334 -4.34 -13.34 9.22
CA THR A 334 -3.37 -12.93 8.19
C THR A 334 -1.95 -13.40 8.52
N LEU A 335 -1.52 -13.23 9.78
CA LEU A 335 -0.13 -13.51 10.19
C LEU A 335 0.12 -14.98 10.54
N ASN A 336 -0.87 -15.69 11.08
CA ASN A 336 -0.66 -17.04 11.62
C ASN A 336 -1.29 -18.15 10.77
N VAL A 337 -2.36 -17.88 10.06
CA VAL A 337 -3.05 -18.86 9.22
C VAL A 337 -2.61 -18.75 7.77
N VAL A 338 -2.76 -17.56 7.19
CA VAL A 338 -2.26 -17.24 5.84
C VAL A 338 -0.74 -17.17 5.85
N GLN A 339 -0.16 -16.78 6.98
CA GLN A 339 1.28 -16.64 7.18
C GLN A 339 1.92 -15.64 6.21
N TRP A 340 1.21 -14.55 5.91
CA TRP A 340 1.74 -13.51 5.04
C TRP A 340 3.04 -12.93 5.63
N PRO A 341 4.18 -13.08 4.93
CA PRO A 341 5.48 -12.81 5.53
C PRO A 341 5.79 -11.31 5.55
N HIS A 342 6.61 -10.90 6.53
CA HIS A 342 7.26 -9.58 6.61
C HIS A 342 6.34 -8.37 6.74
N ILE A 343 5.01 -8.54 6.90
CA ILE A 343 4.10 -7.42 7.13
C ILE A 343 4.42 -6.75 8.48
N GLN A 344 4.49 -5.42 8.46
CA GLN A 344 4.66 -4.55 9.63
C GLN A 344 3.36 -3.76 9.84
N PRO A 345 2.36 -4.27 10.56
CA PRO A 345 1.16 -3.52 10.90
C PRO A 345 1.54 -2.35 11.81
N ARG A 346 0.95 -1.17 11.55
CA ARG A 346 1.30 0.05 12.29
C ARG A 346 0.07 0.81 12.73
N SER A 347 0.16 1.41 13.93
CA SER A 347 -0.80 2.40 14.37
C SER A 347 -0.62 3.71 13.60
N ILE A 348 -1.64 4.58 13.66
CA ILE A 348 -1.54 5.93 13.08
C ILE A 348 -0.45 6.73 13.79
N GLU A 349 -0.31 6.57 15.10
CA GLU A 349 0.72 7.24 15.91
C GLU A 349 2.13 6.79 15.52
N THR A 350 2.32 5.49 15.25
CA THR A 350 3.59 4.99 14.72
C THR A 350 3.90 5.61 13.36
N MET A 351 2.90 5.73 12.49
CA MET A 351 3.07 6.38 11.19
C MET A 351 3.38 7.88 11.33
N GLN A 352 2.76 8.58 12.28
CA GLN A 352 3.11 9.98 12.58
C GLN A 352 4.58 10.14 12.96
N ARG A 353 5.07 9.26 13.84
CA ARG A 353 6.48 9.24 14.24
C ARG A 353 7.40 8.99 13.05
N ILE A 354 7.09 8.01 12.20
CA ILE A 354 7.87 7.68 11.00
C ILE A 354 7.93 8.87 10.04
N VAL A 355 6.79 9.53 9.78
CA VAL A 355 6.68 10.72 8.92
C VAL A 355 7.50 11.88 9.49
N GLY A 356 7.45 12.09 10.82
CA GLY A 356 8.26 13.10 11.51
C GLY A 356 9.76 12.84 11.37
N VAL A 357 10.20 11.60 11.61
CA VAL A 357 11.61 11.17 11.46
C VAL A 357 12.07 11.26 9.99
N ALA A 358 11.17 11.05 9.03
CA ALA A 358 11.45 11.23 7.60
C ALA A 358 11.64 12.70 7.19
N GLY A 359 11.46 13.67 8.11
CA GLY A 359 11.57 15.10 7.82
C GLY A 359 10.39 15.68 7.07
N LEU A 360 9.21 15.04 7.15
CA LEU A 360 7.98 15.44 6.46
C LEU A 360 6.98 16.11 7.41
N GLY A 361 7.45 16.63 8.56
CA GLY A 361 6.58 17.19 9.59
C GLY A 361 5.81 18.47 9.18
N ASP A 362 6.25 19.16 8.15
CA ASP A 362 5.61 20.33 7.56
C ASP A 362 4.61 20.00 6.43
N TRP A 363 4.50 18.71 6.04
CA TRP A 363 3.56 18.30 5.02
C TRP A 363 2.14 18.18 5.59
N GLN A 364 1.15 18.55 4.78
CA GLN A 364 -0.24 18.23 5.09
C GLN A 364 -0.47 16.74 4.87
N VAL A 365 -1.09 16.05 5.83
CA VAL A 365 -1.37 14.62 5.78
C VAL A 365 -2.86 14.37 5.96
N ASP A 366 -3.50 13.83 4.93
CA ASP A 366 -4.86 13.31 4.99
C ASP A 366 -4.78 11.79 5.16
N VAL A 367 -5.36 11.25 6.23
CA VAL A 367 -5.39 9.82 6.54
C VAL A 367 -6.77 9.28 6.24
N TYR A 368 -6.87 8.31 5.34
CA TYR A 368 -8.11 7.66 4.98
C TYR A 368 -8.18 6.29 5.65
N CYS A 369 -9.20 6.09 6.49
CA CYS A 369 -9.44 4.87 7.23
C CYS A 369 -10.73 4.21 6.72
N PRO A 370 -10.65 3.15 5.90
CA PRO A 370 -11.82 2.38 5.50
C PRO A 370 -12.54 1.77 6.70
N ASN A 371 -13.84 1.57 6.55
CA ASN A 371 -14.69 0.97 7.59
C ASN A 371 -14.40 -0.52 7.86
N ASP A 372 -13.67 -1.19 6.96
CA ASP A 372 -13.16 -2.56 7.18
C ASP A 372 -12.05 -2.63 8.25
N GLY A 373 -11.34 -1.52 8.51
CA GLY A 373 -10.31 -1.41 9.53
C GLY A 373 -8.97 -2.06 9.18
N VAL A 374 -8.79 -2.56 7.95
CA VAL A 374 -7.59 -3.31 7.52
C VAL A 374 -6.42 -2.38 7.23
N TYR A 375 -6.63 -1.35 6.42
CA TYR A 375 -5.60 -0.40 6.00
C TYR A 375 -5.87 1.02 6.50
N ALA A 376 -4.81 1.82 6.52
CA ALA A 376 -4.89 3.27 6.48
C ALA A 376 -4.05 3.78 5.31
N LEU A 377 -4.57 4.77 4.56
CA LEU A 377 -3.87 5.42 3.47
C LEU A 377 -3.52 6.85 3.87
N TYR A 378 -2.33 7.27 3.53
CA TYR A 378 -1.75 8.55 3.91
C TYR A 378 -1.45 9.35 2.64
N ALA A 379 -2.26 10.36 2.36
CA ALA A 379 -2.06 11.31 1.27
C ALA A 379 -1.31 12.53 1.82
N MET A 380 -0.01 12.59 1.51
CA MET A 380 0.90 13.61 2.02
C MET A 380 1.19 14.63 0.92
N ARG A 381 0.86 15.90 1.17
CA ARG A 381 1.08 17.01 0.22
C ARG A 381 2.32 17.79 0.58
N ARG A 382 3.26 17.88 -0.39
CA ARG A 382 4.48 18.67 -0.23
C ARG A 382 4.14 20.15 -0.22
N PRO A 383 4.67 20.98 0.72
CA PRO A 383 4.50 22.42 0.70
C PRO A 383 4.92 23.06 -0.63
N LYS A 384 4.20 24.07 -1.08
CA LYS A 384 4.59 24.90 -2.23
C LYS A 384 5.76 25.81 -1.82
N VAL A 385 6.77 25.94 -2.68
CA VAL A 385 7.87 26.89 -2.44
C VAL A 385 7.31 28.32 -2.46
N GLY A 386 7.45 29.06 -1.37
CA GLY A 386 7.03 30.47 -1.25
C GLY A 386 5.66 30.71 -0.61
N GLY A 387 4.97 29.70 -0.12
CA GLY A 387 3.78 29.89 0.70
C GLY A 387 4.17 30.13 2.16
N THR A 388 4.29 31.37 2.56
CA THR A 388 4.17 31.74 3.97
C THR A 388 2.77 31.27 4.40
N LEU A 389 2.70 30.39 5.40
CA LEU A 389 1.43 30.06 6.04
C LEU A 389 0.80 31.40 6.48
N GLU A 390 -0.26 31.85 5.81
CA GLU A 390 -1.16 32.82 6.43
C GLU A 390 -1.81 32.09 7.62
N ILE A 391 -1.32 32.47 8.81
CA ILE A 391 -1.81 31.99 10.11
C ILE A 391 -3.21 32.57 10.37
#